data_144248ab9f499a47ef6f7cda2553b9b6
#
_entry.id   144248ab9f499a47ef6f7cda2553b9b6
#
_cell.length_a   1.000
_cell.length_b   1.000
_cell.length_c   1.000
_cell.angle_alpha   90.00
_cell.angle_beta   90.00
_cell.angle_gamma   90.00
#
_symmetry.space_group_name_H-M   'P 1'
#
loop_
_entity.id
_entity.type
_entity.pdbx_description
1 polymer ?
#
loop_
_entity_poly.entity_id
_entity_poly.type
_entity_poly.pdbx_seq_one_letter_code
_entity_poly.pdbx_strand_id
1 'polypeptide(L)'
;EFYGLIVAYTVNADGTVTMDSPDQGATGLPAEVKCLQEDTLSIELSQLRAQYTGKLKGEEILGTFSQMGYSFPLNLKRGEVKVNRPQTPQPPFDYTMQEVAFQNKGVDGKTGLPTEGGEAWLGGTLTYPKNFKAGMPVVIMVSGSGQQDRDEEILGHKPFLVIADYLARRGIATLRYDDRGVGKSTGDPTKVTIQSNMLDAQAGIDYLRSTKKFGKIGVLGHSEGGIIGYMLAAKGKSDFVVSLAGPVLRGDSVL
;
A
#
# COMPACT_ATOMS: atom_id res chain seq x y z
N GLU A 1 16.87 -10.51 -15.18
CA GLU A 1 15.58 -10.36 -15.89
C GLU A 1 15.19 -8.88 -15.80
N PHE A 2 15.13 -8.17 -16.93
CA PHE A 2 14.56 -6.83 -16.99
C PHE A 2 13.05 -6.99 -16.89
N TYR A 3 12.45 -6.57 -15.80
CA TYR A 3 11.00 -6.41 -15.70
C TYR A 3 10.62 -5.26 -16.63
N GLY A 4 9.99 -5.59 -17.76
CA GLY A 4 9.49 -4.59 -18.70
C GLY A 4 8.38 -3.78 -18.04
N LEU A 5 8.48 -2.44 -18.10
CA LEU A 5 7.39 -1.57 -17.69
C LEU A 5 6.20 -1.75 -18.67
N ILE A 6 5.00 -1.81 -18.11
CA ILE A 6 3.76 -1.85 -18.89
C ILE A 6 3.38 -0.41 -19.24
N VAL A 7 3.14 -0.18 -20.53
CA VAL A 7 2.64 1.09 -21.05
C VAL A 7 1.39 0.83 -21.88
N ALA A 8 0.35 1.63 -21.66
CA ALA A 8 -0.86 1.62 -22.47
C ALA A 8 -1.12 2.98 -23.09
N TYR A 9 -1.53 3.00 -24.34
CA TYR A 9 -2.07 4.19 -24.98
C TYR A 9 -3.56 4.01 -25.20
N THR A 10 -4.36 4.95 -24.72
CA THR A 10 -5.81 4.96 -24.90
C THR A 10 -6.19 6.07 -25.88
N VAL A 11 -6.89 5.70 -26.93
CA VAL A 11 -7.53 6.65 -27.86
C VAL A 11 -8.95 6.88 -27.35
N ASN A 12 -9.23 8.10 -26.91
CA ASN A 12 -10.52 8.50 -26.37
C ASN A 12 -11.54 8.77 -27.49
N ALA A 13 -12.82 8.79 -27.15
CA ALA A 13 -13.90 9.02 -28.11
C ALA A 13 -13.84 10.40 -28.79
N ASP A 14 -13.22 11.39 -28.14
CA ASP A 14 -12.98 12.73 -28.68
C ASP A 14 -11.72 12.85 -29.56
N GLY A 15 -11.02 11.73 -29.78
CA GLY A 15 -9.79 11.67 -30.57
C GLY A 15 -8.52 12.06 -29.80
N THR A 16 -8.62 12.41 -28.53
CA THR A 16 -7.43 12.61 -27.67
C THR A 16 -6.77 11.27 -27.35
N VAL A 17 -5.47 11.30 -27.07
CA VAL A 17 -4.72 10.13 -26.67
C VAL A 17 -4.13 10.35 -25.28
N THR A 18 -4.20 9.33 -24.45
CA THR A 18 -3.54 9.33 -23.15
C THR A 18 -2.61 8.12 -23.02
N MET A 19 -1.58 8.25 -22.20
CA MET A 19 -0.69 7.15 -21.82
C MET A 19 -0.85 6.82 -20.34
N ASP A 20 -0.93 5.55 -20.06
CA ASP A 20 -0.85 4.99 -18.72
C ASP A 20 0.43 4.17 -18.55
N SER A 21 1.05 4.26 -17.39
CA SER A 21 2.11 3.34 -16.94
C SER A 21 1.74 2.79 -15.57
N PRO A 22 0.94 1.72 -15.54
CA PRO A 22 0.38 1.20 -14.28
C PRO A 22 1.44 0.78 -13.25
N ASP A 23 2.58 0.28 -13.71
CA ASP A 23 3.69 -0.12 -12.82
C ASP A 23 4.38 1.08 -12.15
N GLN A 24 4.18 2.27 -12.68
CA GLN A 24 4.69 3.54 -12.15
C GLN A 24 3.59 4.42 -11.54
N GLY A 25 2.33 3.93 -11.50
CA GLY A 25 1.18 4.69 -11.00
C GLY A 25 0.81 5.91 -11.84
N ALA A 26 1.33 6.02 -13.05
CA ALA A 26 1.00 7.10 -13.95
C ALA A 26 -0.23 6.73 -14.78
N THR A 27 -1.25 7.58 -14.75
CA THR A 27 -2.49 7.40 -15.50
C THR A 27 -2.92 8.69 -16.16
N GLY A 28 -3.54 8.59 -17.35
CA GLY A 28 -4.12 9.72 -18.05
C GLY A 28 -3.12 10.77 -18.53
N LEU A 29 -1.84 10.40 -18.70
CA LEU A 29 -0.83 11.35 -19.18
C LEU A 29 -1.17 11.77 -20.60
N PRO A 30 -1.30 13.09 -20.87
CA PRO A 30 -1.61 13.58 -22.21
C PRO A 30 -0.55 13.16 -23.22
N ALA A 31 -0.99 12.61 -24.34
CA ALA A 31 -0.17 12.20 -25.45
C ALA A 31 -0.68 12.81 -26.75
N GLU A 32 0.21 13.31 -27.58
CA GLU A 32 -0.13 13.94 -28.84
C GLU A 32 0.29 13.06 -30.02
N VAL A 33 -0.65 12.72 -30.90
CA VAL A 33 -0.34 12.02 -32.15
C VAL A 33 0.26 13.00 -33.14
N LYS A 34 1.55 12.87 -33.42
CA LYS A 34 2.29 13.71 -34.37
C LYS A 34 2.20 13.20 -35.81
N CYS A 35 2.09 11.90 -35.97
CA CYS A 35 1.96 11.27 -37.27
C CYS A 35 1.08 10.03 -37.17
N LEU A 36 0.11 9.94 -38.07
CA LEU A 36 -0.68 8.73 -38.32
C LEU A 36 -0.87 8.66 -39.84
N GLN A 37 0.12 8.12 -40.54
CA GLN A 37 0.08 8.00 -42.00
C GLN A 37 0.48 6.58 -42.41
N GLU A 38 -0.28 5.99 -43.35
CA GLU A 38 -0.09 4.63 -43.81
C GLU A 38 -0.02 3.63 -42.67
N ASP A 39 1.17 3.11 -42.38
CA ASP A 39 1.47 2.13 -41.35
C ASP A 39 2.24 2.74 -40.15
N THR A 40 2.50 4.04 -40.15
CA THR A 40 3.37 4.70 -39.18
C THR A 40 2.58 5.49 -38.13
N LEU A 41 2.86 5.24 -36.85
CA LEU A 41 2.35 5.97 -35.70
C LEU A 41 3.50 6.67 -34.97
N SER A 42 3.37 7.96 -34.73
CA SER A 42 4.25 8.73 -33.86
C SER A 42 3.46 9.48 -32.81
N ILE A 43 3.83 9.31 -31.55
CA ILE A 43 3.19 9.93 -30.38
C ILE A 43 4.26 10.67 -29.58
N GLU A 44 3.96 11.90 -29.20
CA GLU A 44 4.78 12.72 -28.32
C GLU A 44 4.15 12.83 -26.93
N LEU A 45 4.99 12.74 -25.90
CA LEU A 45 4.65 12.88 -24.48
C LEU A 45 5.48 14.05 -23.91
N SER A 46 5.03 15.27 -24.18
CA SER A 46 5.80 16.49 -23.89
C SER A 46 6.14 16.63 -22.40
N GLN A 47 5.23 16.25 -21.48
CA GLN A 47 5.46 16.30 -20.04
C GLN A 47 6.60 15.35 -19.59
N LEU A 48 6.78 14.25 -20.28
CA LEU A 48 7.82 13.27 -20.00
C LEU A 48 9.09 13.47 -20.83
N ARG A 49 9.09 14.43 -21.77
CA ARG A 49 10.14 14.59 -22.80
C ARG A 49 10.41 13.25 -23.50
N ALA A 50 9.32 12.57 -23.86
CA ALA A 50 9.36 11.23 -24.44
C ALA A 50 8.61 11.18 -25.78
N GLN A 51 8.99 10.21 -26.61
CA GLN A 51 8.38 9.96 -27.91
C GLN A 51 8.26 8.46 -28.15
N TYR A 52 7.15 8.06 -28.75
CA TYR A 52 6.98 6.73 -29.31
C TYR A 52 6.86 6.81 -30.82
N THR A 53 7.56 5.92 -31.54
CA THR A 53 7.40 5.78 -33.00
C THR A 53 7.35 4.30 -33.35
N GLY A 54 6.36 3.90 -34.14
CA GLY A 54 6.20 2.49 -34.53
C GLY A 54 5.49 2.32 -35.86
N LYS A 55 5.59 1.12 -36.42
CA LYS A 55 4.95 0.72 -37.66
C LYS A 55 3.98 -0.44 -37.44
N LEU A 56 2.78 -0.33 -38.01
CA LEU A 56 1.77 -1.37 -37.97
C LEU A 56 2.24 -2.59 -38.79
N LYS A 57 2.25 -3.76 -38.15
CA LYS A 57 2.48 -5.06 -38.78
C LYS A 57 1.43 -6.06 -38.32
N GLY A 58 0.44 -6.32 -39.18
CA GLY A 58 -0.70 -7.14 -38.79
C GLY A 58 -1.52 -6.46 -37.68
N GLU A 59 -1.63 -7.08 -36.52
CA GLU A 59 -2.37 -6.57 -35.36
C GLU A 59 -1.47 -5.89 -34.29
N GLU A 60 -0.18 -5.75 -34.56
CA GLU A 60 0.79 -5.17 -33.64
C GLU A 60 1.44 -3.92 -34.25
N ILE A 61 1.82 -2.97 -33.41
CA ILE A 61 2.69 -1.85 -33.80
C ILE A 61 4.08 -2.12 -33.22
N LEU A 62 5.01 -2.42 -34.12
CA LEU A 62 6.41 -2.62 -33.73
C LEU A 62 7.10 -1.26 -33.65
N GLY A 63 7.59 -0.88 -32.48
CA GLY A 63 8.06 0.47 -32.28
C GLY A 63 9.15 0.62 -31.23
N THR A 64 9.50 1.88 -31.03
CA THR A 64 10.55 2.32 -30.12
C THR A 64 10.00 3.47 -29.28
N PHE A 65 10.20 3.36 -27.98
CA PHE A 65 9.98 4.45 -27.02
C PHE A 65 11.32 5.10 -26.71
N SER A 66 11.38 6.41 -26.79
CA SER A 66 12.58 7.20 -26.52
C SER A 66 12.31 8.24 -25.45
N GLN A 67 13.21 8.34 -24.46
CA GLN A 67 13.13 9.30 -23.38
C GLN A 67 14.52 9.69 -22.90
N MET A 68 14.78 11.00 -22.76
CA MET A 68 16.06 11.52 -22.23
C MET A 68 17.31 10.96 -22.92
N GLY A 69 17.24 10.73 -24.24
CA GLY A 69 18.36 10.19 -25.03
C GLY A 69 18.49 8.66 -25.02
N TYR A 70 17.69 7.97 -24.25
CA TYR A 70 17.60 6.51 -24.26
C TYR A 70 16.46 6.04 -25.17
N SER A 71 16.63 4.90 -25.81
CA SER A 71 15.63 4.29 -26.68
C SER A 71 15.45 2.82 -26.34
N PHE A 72 14.19 2.39 -26.25
CA PHE A 72 13.82 1.03 -25.88
C PHE A 72 12.84 0.46 -26.91
N PRO A 73 12.98 -0.80 -27.34
CA PRO A 73 11.94 -1.46 -28.11
C PRO A 73 10.63 -1.50 -27.30
N LEU A 74 9.55 -1.07 -27.91
CA LEU A 74 8.20 -1.12 -27.32
C LEU A 74 7.20 -1.49 -28.40
N ASN A 75 6.70 -2.72 -28.36
CA ASN A 75 5.67 -3.19 -29.28
C ASN A 75 4.30 -3.07 -28.63
N LEU A 76 3.35 -2.48 -29.36
CA LEU A 76 1.98 -2.30 -28.89
C LEU A 76 1.08 -3.36 -29.51
N LYS A 77 0.19 -3.91 -28.69
CA LYS A 77 -0.89 -4.80 -29.12
C LYS A 77 -2.23 -4.19 -28.74
N ARG A 78 -3.25 -4.38 -29.55
CA ARG A 78 -4.61 -3.99 -29.17
C ARG A 78 -5.09 -4.86 -28.00
N GLY A 79 -5.63 -4.25 -26.95
CA GLY A 79 -6.17 -4.97 -25.82
C GLY A 79 -6.30 -4.09 -24.59
N GLU A 80 -6.76 -4.69 -23.50
CA GLU A 80 -6.79 -4.07 -22.19
C GLU A 80 -5.49 -4.39 -21.45
N VAL A 81 -4.92 -3.38 -20.80
CA VAL A 81 -3.78 -3.59 -19.91
C VAL A 81 -4.30 -4.18 -18.61
N LYS A 82 -3.94 -5.43 -18.35
CA LYS A 82 -4.16 -6.06 -17.05
C LYS A 82 -2.89 -5.97 -16.24
N VAL A 83 -2.96 -5.20 -15.16
CA VAL A 83 -1.87 -5.15 -14.18
C VAL A 83 -1.80 -6.50 -13.50
N ASN A 84 -0.72 -7.23 -13.72
CA ASN A 84 -0.51 -8.53 -13.08
C ASN A 84 0.14 -8.33 -11.72
N ARG A 85 -0.56 -8.73 -10.66
CA ARG A 85 -0.08 -8.71 -9.27
C ARG A 85 -0.09 -10.14 -8.70
N PRO A 86 0.82 -11.02 -9.15
CA PRO A 86 0.78 -12.45 -8.82
C PRO A 86 0.99 -12.73 -7.32
N GLN A 87 1.56 -11.78 -6.57
CA GLN A 87 1.74 -11.91 -5.13
C GLN A 87 0.45 -11.67 -4.34
N THR A 88 -0.54 -10.95 -4.91
CA THR A 88 -1.79 -10.64 -4.20
C THR A 88 -2.57 -11.92 -3.95
N PRO A 89 -2.79 -12.30 -2.69
CA PRO A 89 -3.48 -13.53 -2.35
C PRO A 89 -4.90 -13.56 -2.91
N GLN A 90 -5.28 -14.70 -3.49
CA GLN A 90 -6.60 -14.93 -4.06
C GLN A 90 -7.34 -16.03 -3.29
N PRO A 91 -8.68 -15.92 -3.14
CA PRO A 91 -9.47 -16.98 -2.55
C PRO A 91 -9.44 -18.26 -3.43
N PRO A 92 -9.68 -19.45 -2.84
CA PRO A 92 -10.09 -19.66 -1.45
C PRO A 92 -8.92 -19.56 -0.46
N PHE A 93 -9.19 -18.92 0.69
CA PHE A 93 -8.22 -18.86 1.78
C PHE A 93 -8.43 -20.02 2.76
N ASP A 94 -7.35 -20.56 3.29
CA ASP A 94 -7.40 -21.61 4.32
C ASP A 94 -7.30 -21.04 5.75
N TYR A 95 -7.47 -19.74 5.90
CA TYR A 95 -7.50 -19.00 7.15
C TYR A 95 -8.78 -18.13 7.22
N THR A 96 -9.11 -17.61 8.39
CA THR A 96 -10.31 -16.81 8.61
C THR A 96 -9.97 -15.33 8.72
N MET A 97 -10.73 -14.48 8.07
CA MET A 97 -10.67 -13.03 8.21
C MET A 97 -11.95 -12.52 8.88
N GLN A 98 -11.78 -11.66 9.88
CA GLN A 98 -12.87 -11.03 10.61
C GLN A 98 -12.72 -9.51 10.57
N GLU A 99 -13.75 -8.81 10.12
CA GLU A 99 -13.81 -7.36 10.25
C GLU A 99 -13.95 -6.99 11.73
N VAL A 100 -13.16 -6.04 12.16
CA VAL A 100 -13.14 -5.53 13.52
C VAL A 100 -13.09 -4.01 13.54
N ALA A 101 -13.48 -3.43 14.66
CA ALA A 101 -13.26 -2.01 14.94
C ALA A 101 -12.78 -1.86 16.38
N PHE A 102 -11.87 -0.91 16.61
CA PHE A 102 -11.37 -0.57 17.93
C PHE A 102 -11.23 0.94 18.07
N GLN A 103 -11.24 1.43 19.29
CA GLN A 103 -11.32 2.84 19.57
C GLN A 103 -10.04 3.36 20.23
N ASN A 104 -9.44 4.39 19.63
CA ASN A 104 -8.61 5.33 20.35
C ASN A 104 -9.54 6.39 20.96
N LYS A 105 -9.61 6.44 22.29
CA LYS A 105 -10.55 7.32 23.02
C LYS A 105 -10.16 8.79 22.98
N GLY A 106 -8.99 9.13 22.42
CA GLY A 106 -8.50 10.51 22.38
C GLY A 106 -8.17 11.11 23.73
N VAL A 107 -8.03 10.28 24.77
CA VAL A 107 -7.67 10.70 26.12
C VAL A 107 -6.60 9.77 26.71
N ASP A 108 -5.70 10.33 27.48
CA ASP A 108 -4.72 9.56 28.26
C ASP A 108 -5.43 8.79 29.38
N GLY A 109 -5.23 7.49 29.43
CA GLY A 109 -5.93 6.60 30.38
C GLY A 109 -5.56 6.81 31.85
N LYS A 110 -4.49 7.55 32.16
CA LYS A 110 -4.07 7.85 33.54
C LYS A 110 -4.51 9.23 33.98
N THR A 111 -4.37 10.21 33.12
CA THR A 111 -4.64 11.61 33.42
C THR A 111 -6.03 12.08 33.01
N GLY A 112 -6.68 11.37 32.07
CA GLY A 112 -7.94 11.76 31.47
C GLY A 112 -7.85 12.98 30.54
N LEU A 113 -6.64 13.51 30.30
CA LEU A 113 -6.44 14.67 29.44
C LEU A 113 -6.53 14.28 27.96
N PRO A 114 -7.00 15.20 27.09
CA PRO A 114 -6.99 14.97 25.66
C PRO A 114 -5.62 14.61 25.12
N THR A 115 -5.57 13.65 24.21
CA THR A 115 -4.34 13.26 23.51
C THR A 115 -4.30 13.84 22.10
N GLU A 116 -3.12 13.87 21.53
CA GLU A 116 -2.89 14.35 20.17
C GLU A 116 -3.70 13.52 19.17
N GLY A 117 -4.31 14.19 18.21
CA GLY A 117 -5.21 13.59 17.21
C GLY A 117 -6.64 13.34 17.67
N GLY A 118 -6.91 13.36 19.00
CA GLY A 118 -8.25 13.14 19.55
C GLY A 118 -8.79 11.72 19.32
N GLU A 119 -10.12 11.57 19.47
CA GLU A 119 -10.80 10.29 19.32
C GLU A 119 -10.83 9.80 17.87
N ALA A 120 -10.71 8.48 17.71
CA ALA A 120 -10.95 7.80 16.43
C ALA A 120 -11.45 6.36 16.65
N TRP A 121 -12.36 5.92 15.79
CA TRP A 121 -12.67 4.51 15.58
C TRP A 121 -11.87 4.00 14.39
N LEU A 122 -11.18 2.90 14.56
CA LEU A 122 -10.27 2.33 13.58
C LEU A 122 -10.83 1.00 13.09
N GLY A 123 -11.17 0.97 11.79
CA GLY A 123 -11.66 -0.22 11.11
C GLY A 123 -10.51 -1.10 10.67
N GLY A 124 -10.61 -2.41 10.89
CA GLY A 124 -9.52 -3.32 10.54
C GLY A 124 -10.00 -4.72 10.19
N THR A 125 -9.04 -5.54 9.80
CA THR A 125 -9.22 -6.96 9.52
C THR A 125 -8.30 -7.77 10.42
N LEU A 126 -8.88 -8.61 11.25
CA LEU A 126 -8.17 -9.58 12.08
C LEU A 126 -8.15 -10.92 11.35
N THR A 127 -6.96 -11.38 11.01
CA THR A 127 -6.74 -12.65 10.31
C THR A 127 -6.31 -13.71 11.30
N TYR A 128 -7.03 -14.83 11.35
CA TYR A 128 -6.74 -15.97 12.19
C TYR A 128 -6.18 -17.12 11.36
N PRO A 129 -5.07 -17.75 11.76
CA PRO A 129 -4.57 -18.98 11.14
C PRO A 129 -5.62 -20.09 11.10
N LYS A 130 -5.52 -21.01 10.14
CA LYS A 130 -6.45 -22.15 9.97
C LYS A 130 -6.73 -22.93 11.26
N ASN A 131 -5.68 -23.19 12.02
CA ASN A 131 -5.77 -23.97 13.27
C ASN A 131 -5.54 -23.07 14.49
N PHE A 132 -6.14 -21.88 14.49
CA PHE A 132 -5.96 -20.91 15.56
C PHE A 132 -6.32 -21.51 16.92
N LYS A 133 -5.44 -21.30 17.89
CA LYS A 133 -5.64 -21.66 19.30
C LYS A 133 -5.33 -20.44 20.17
N ALA A 134 -6.04 -20.32 21.29
CA ALA A 134 -5.73 -19.29 22.28
C ALA A 134 -4.26 -19.39 22.72
N GLY A 135 -3.61 -18.23 22.88
CA GLY A 135 -2.19 -18.15 23.20
C GLY A 135 -1.26 -18.06 21.99
N MET A 136 -1.75 -18.26 20.76
CA MET A 136 -0.94 -18.00 19.56
C MET A 136 -0.55 -16.51 19.44
N PRO A 137 0.59 -16.21 18.81
CA PRO A 137 1.02 -14.82 18.64
C PRO A 137 0.14 -14.08 17.63
N VAL A 138 0.08 -12.76 17.79
CA VAL A 138 -0.53 -11.85 16.84
C VAL A 138 0.40 -10.67 16.57
N VAL A 139 0.33 -10.15 15.35
CA VAL A 139 1.08 -8.96 14.93
C VAL A 139 0.07 -7.89 14.49
N ILE A 140 0.14 -6.69 15.09
CA ILE A 140 -0.51 -5.52 14.54
C ILE A 140 0.41 -4.91 13.47
N MET A 141 -0.15 -4.59 12.31
CA MET A 141 0.60 -4.04 11.19
C MET A 141 0.35 -2.54 11.12
N VAL A 142 1.44 -1.76 11.08
CA VAL A 142 1.42 -0.30 11.13
C VAL A 142 2.07 0.23 9.86
N SER A 143 1.31 0.98 9.09
CA SER A 143 1.69 1.53 7.78
C SER A 143 2.79 2.61 7.86
N GLY A 144 3.35 2.93 6.70
CA GLY A 144 4.28 4.04 6.53
C GLY A 144 3.58 5.40 6.59
N SER A 145 4.34 6.45 6.34
CA SER A 145 3.85 7.84 6.36
C SER A 145 2.78 8.06 5.28
N GLY A 146 1.86 9.00 5.56
CA GLY A 146 0.72 9.33 4.72
C GLY A 146 -0.56 8.63 5.19
N GLN A 147 -1.63 8.77 4.41
CA GLN A 147 -2.92 8.16 4.69
C GLN A 147 -3.00 6.82 3.95
N GLN A 148 -2.93 5.73 4.68
CA GLN A 148 -2.88 4.38 4.14
C GLN A 148 -4.12 3.56 4.52
N ASP A 149 -4.59 2.73 3.60
CA ASP A 149 -5.54 1.69 3.94
C ASP A 149 -4.85 0.52 4.67
N ARG A 150 -5.63 -0.39 5.18
CA ARG A 150 -5.16 -1.58 5.94
C ARG A 150 -4.24 -2.51 5.15
N ASP A 151 -4.24 -2.42 3.83
CA ASP A 151 -3.42 -3.24 2.94
C ASP A 151 -2.12 -2.54 2.54
N GLU A 152 -1.98 -1.23 2.94
CA GLU A 152 -0.93 -0.33 2.48
C GLU A 152 -0.85 -0.34 0.94
N GLU A 153 -2.03 -0.18 0.30
CA GLU A 153 -2.16 -0.33 -1.14
C GLU A 153 -1.45 0.80 -1.88
N ILE A 154 -0.47 0.45 -2.68
CA ILE A 154 0.24 1.38 -3.56
C ILE A 154 0.39 0.77 -4.95
N LEU A 155 -0.03 1.49 -5.99
CA LEU A 155 0.07 1.07 -7.39
C LEU A 155 -0.56 -0.32 -7.65
N GLY A 156 -1.64 -0.64 -6.94
CA GLY A 156 -2.31 -1.94 -7.02
C GLY A 156 -1.58 -3.08 -6.31
N HIS A 157 -0.45 -2.81 -5.65
CA HIS A 157 0.17 -3.77 -4.73
C HIS A 157 -0.44 -3.64 -3.34
N LYS A 158 -0.59 -4.76 -2.65
CA LYS A 158 -1.16 -4.84 -1.29
C LYS A 158 -0.17 -5.53 -0.35
N PRO A 159 0.95 -4.87 -0.01
CA PRO A 159 2.03 -5.52 0.74
C PRO A 159 1.57 -6.09 2.07
N PHE A 160 0.72 -5.37 2.81
CA PHE A 160 0.24 -5.87 4.10
C PHE A 160 -0.71 -7.06 3.97
N LEU A 161 -1.52 -7.13 2.91
CA LEU A 161 -2.32 -8.32 2.63
C LEU A 161 -1.43 -9.54 2.33
N VAL A 162 -0.38 -9.35 1.53
CA VAL A 162 0.59 -10.40 1.18
C VAL A 162 1.30 -10.93 2.43
N ILE A 163 1.77 -10.03 3.30
CA ILE A 163 2.44 -10.40 4.55
C ILE A 163 1.45 -11.12 5.49
N ALA A 164 0.22 -10.62 5.60
CA ALA A 164 -0.81 -11.24 6.45
C ALA A 164 -1.17 -12.66 6.01
N ASP A 165 -1.30 -12.89 4.69
CA ASP A 165 -1.50 -14.24 4.13
C ASP A 165 -0.32 -15.17 4.49
N TYR A 166 0.90 -14.69 4.28
CA TYR A 166 2.11 -15.45 4.57
C TYR A 166 2.21 -15.84 6.06
N LEU A 167 1.91 -14.90 6.96
CA LEU A 167 1.94 -15.13 8.40
C LEU A 167 0.81 -16.06 8.86
N ALA A 168 -0.41 -15.87 8.34
CA ALA A 168 -1.55 -16.73 8.67
C ALA A 168 -1.30 -18.19 8.31
N ARG A 169 -0.71 -18.46 7.15
CA ARG A 169 -0.30 -19.82 6.74
C ARG A 169 0.77 -20.44 7.64
N ARG A 170 1.45 -19.62 8.47
CA ARG A 170 2.50 -20.05 9.42
C ARG A 170 2.08 -19.97 10.89
N GLY A 171 0.80 -19.83 11.15
CA GLY A 171 0.27 -19.87 12.52
C GLY A 171 0.36 -18.55 13.28
N ILE A 172 0.59 -17.44 12.61
CA ILE A 172 0.66 -16.10 13.21
C ILE A 172 -0.56 -15.30 12.78
N ALA A 173 -1.37 -14.84 13.76
CA ALA A 173 -2.49 -13.96 13.48
C ALA A 173 -2.01 -12.55 13.17
N THR A 174 -2.81 -11.78 12.40
CA THR A 174 -2.48 -10.39 12.08
C THR A 174 -3.69 -9.48 12.25
N LEU A 175 -3.47 -8.25 12.74
CA LEU A 175 -4.42 -7.16 12.71
C LEU A 175 -3.89 -6.09 11.75
N ARG A 176 -4.60 -5.85 10.66
CA ARG A 176 -4.40 -4.74 9.74
C ARG A 176 -5.54 -3.75 9.93
N TYR A 177 -5.28 -2.47 9.89
CA TYR A 177 -6.31 -1.45 10.09
C TYR A 177 -6.09 -0.26 9.16
N ASP A 178 -7.18 0.40 8.80
CA ASP A 178 -7.14 1.64 8.02
C ASP A 178 -6.68 2.78 8.91
N ASP A 179 -5.81 3.63 8.43
CA ASP A 179 -5.35 4.80 9.15
C ASP A 179 -6.54 5.73 9.46
N ARG A 180 -6.34 6.62 10.42
CA ARG A 180 -7.30 7.64 10.84
C ARG A 180 -7.83 8.43 9.65
N GLY A 181 -9.15 8.46 9.46
CA GLY A 181 -9.83 9.14 8.36
C GLY A 181 -9.77 8.43 7.00
N VAL A 182 -9.27 7.19 6.96
CA VAL A 182 -9.18 6.37 5.75
C VAL A 182 -10.15 5.18 5.82
N GLY A 183 -10.67 4.75 4.70
CA GLY A 183 -11.46 3.53 4.57
C GLY A 183 -12.64 3.46 5.54
N LYS A 184 -12.59 2.53 6.49
CA LYS A 184 -13.61 2.35 7.55
C LYS A 184 -13.24 3.05 8.86
N SER A 185 -12.15 3.79 8.91
CA SER A 185 -11.71 4.51 10.09
C SER A 185 -12.27 5.94 10.13
N THR A 186 -12.59 6.41 11.33
CA THR A 186 -12.99 7.79 11.60
C THR A 186 -11.81 8.63 12.07
N GLY A 187 -12.06 9.87 12.42
CA GLY A 187 -11.06 10.83 12.89
C GLY A 187 -10.68 11.84 11.82
N ASP A 188 -9.94 12.85 12.21
CA ASP A 188 -9.55 13.96 11.34
C ASP A 188 -8.16 13.67 10.72
N PRO A 189 -8.09 13.39 9.41
CA PRO A 189 -6.83 13.08 8.75
C PRO A 189 -5.88 14.28 8.64
N THR A 190 -6.38 15.51 8.87
CA THR A 190 -5.54 16.73 8.84
C THR A 190 -4.75 16.96 10.13
N LYS A 191 -5.10 16.22 11.20
CA LYS A 191 -4.46 16.28 12.52
C LYS A 191 -3.57 15.08 12.81
N VAL A 192 -3.15 14.38 11.76
CA VAL A 192 -2.30 13.20 11.89
C VAL A 192 -0.86 13.61 12.20
N THR A 193 -0.31 12.99 13.22
CA THR A 193 1.11 13.06 13.59
C THR A 193 1.61 11.67 13.92
N ILE A 194 2.92 11.47 13.97
CA ILE A 194 3.50 10.20 14.40
C ILE A 194 3.04 9.80 15.81
N GLN A 195 2.79 10.79 16.68
CA GLN A 195 2.30 10.53 18.03
C GLN A 195 0.85 10.04 18.01
N SER A 196 -0.03 10.66 17.21
CA SER A 196 -1.42 10.19 17.06
C SER A 196 -1.50 8.79 16.44
N ASN A 197 -0.67 8.51 15.43
CA ASN A 197 -0.58 7.18 14.81
C ASN A 197 -0.06 6.12 15.80
N MET A 198 0.91 6.50 16.67
CA MET A 198 1.36 5.62 17.75
C MET A 198 0.25 5.30 18.74
N LEU A 199 -0.60 6.28 19.07
CA LEU A 199 -1.73 6.08 19.98
C LEU A 199 -2.84 5.22 19.33
N ASP A 200 -3.05 5.32 18.02
CA ASP A 200 -3.96 4.47 17.27
C ASP A 200 -3.46 3.01 17.26
N ALA A 201 -2.19 2.81 16.97
CA ALA A 201 -1.58 1.48 17.03
C ALA A 201 -1.62 0.90 18.46
N GLN A 202 -1.39 1.73 19.49
CA GLN A 202 -1.54 1.32 20.89
C GLN A 202 -2.98 0.87 21.21
N ALA A 203 -3.98 1.59 20.73
CA ALA A 203 -5.39 1.21 20.91
C ALA A 203 -5.68 -0.16 20.27
N GLY A 204 -5.09 -0.46 19.11
CA GLY A 204 -5.16 -1.79 18.48
C GLY A 204 -4.51 -2.88 19.33
N ILE A 205 -3.36 -2.62 19.94
CA ILE A 205 -2.71 -3.54 20.89
C ILE A 205 -3.61 -3.78 22.11
N ASP A 206 -4.17 -2.70 22.68
CA ASP A 206 -5.04 -2.79 23.85
C ASP A 206 -6.34 -3.56 23.51
N TYR A 207 -6.89 -3.37 22.30
CA TYR A 207 -7.98 -4.19 21.79
C TYR A 207 -7.59 -5.67 21.71
N LEU A 208 -6.46 -6.02 21.10
CA LEU A 208 -6.00 -7.40 21.00
C LEU A 208 -5.83 -8.05 22.39
N ARG A 209 -5.25 -7.31 23.36
CA ARG A 209 -5.11 -7.77 24.75
C ARG A 209 -6.46 -8.01 25.42
N SER A 210 -7.44 -7.12 25.19
CA SER A 210 -8.77 -7.22 25.77
C SER A 210 -9.52 -8.49 25.34
N THR A 211 -9.21 -9.02 24.15
CA THR A 211 -9.81 -10.27 23.65
C THR A 211 -9.39 -11.50 24.44
N LYS A 212 -8.24 -11.46 25.14
CA LYS A 212 -7.63 -12.59 25.87
C LYS A 212 -7.36 -13.83 24.99
N LYS A 213 -7.35 -13.66 23.66
CA LYS A 213 -7.14 -14.77 22.71
C LYS A 213 -5.67 -14.99 22.38
N PHE A 214 -4.86 -13.95 22.46
CA PHE A 214 -3.49 -13.98 21.98
C PHE A 214 -2.48 -14.04 23.11
N GLY A 215 -1.35 -14.69 22.86
CA GLY A 215 -0.21 -14.73 23.77
C GLY A 215 0.66 -13.49 23.60
N LYS A 216 1.68 -13.57 22.76
CA LYS A 216 2.54 -12.42 22.45
C LYS A 216 1.89 -11.54 21.39
N ILE A 217 1.97 -10.22 21.59
CA ILE A 217 1.48 -9.20 20.67
C ILE A 217 2.68 -8.40 20.16
N GLY A 218 3.00 -8.54 18.88
CA GLY A 218 4.07 -7.79 18.22
C GLY A 218 3.54 -6.65 17.37
N VAL A 219 4.45 -5.74 16.99
CA VAL A 219 4.22 -4.72 15.97
C VAL A 219 5.08 -5.04 14.75
N LEU A 220 4.46 -5.07 13.56
CA LEU A 220 5.17 -5.05 12.30
C LEU A 220 4.91 -3.69 11.67
N GLY A 221 5.94 -2.87 11.58
CA GLY A 221 5.82 -1.51 11.06
C GLY A 221 6.66 -1.30 9.81
N HIS A 222 6.07 -0.67 8.78
CA HIS A 222 6.78 -0.25 7.59
C HIS A 222 7.15 1.23 7.67
N SER A 223 8.38 1.60 7.31
CA SER A 223 8.85 2.99 7.27
C SER A 223 8.55 3.74 8.58
N GLU A 224 7.68 4.75 8.60
CA GLU A 224 7.23 5.44 9.82
C GLU A 224 6.62 4.47 10.85
N GLY A 225 5.87 3.46 10.38
CA GLY A 225 5.33 2.41 11.25
C GLY A 225 6.40 1.64 12.01
N GLY A 226 7.62 1.52 11.46
CA GLY A 226 8.77 0.97 12.16
C GLY A 226 9.18 1.83 13.35
N ILE A 227 9.20 3.16 13.19
CA ILE A 227 9.47 4.10 14.31
C ILE A 227 8.38 3.96 15.37
N ILE A 228 7.12 3.90 14.97
CA ILE A 228 5.97 3.67 15.87
C ILE A 228 6.16 2.37 16.66
N GLY A 229 6.59 1.31 15.99
CA GLY A 229 6.92 0.04 16.64
C GLY A 229 7.98 0.20 17.73
N TYR A 230 9.05 0.93 17.47
CA TYR A 230 10.09 1.23 18.49
C TYR A 230 9.54 2.06 19.65
N MET A 231 8.70 3.07 19.36
CA MET A 231 8.06 3.88 20.41
C MET A 231 7.17 3.03 21.33
N LEU A 232 6.40 2.10 20.77
CA LEU A 232 5.53 1.19 21.52
C LEU A 232 6.34 0.18 22.35
N ALA A 233 7.43 -0.35 21.80
CA ALA A 233 8.33 -1.25 22.52
C ALA A 233 9.01 -0.53 23.69
N ALA A 234 9.51 0.69 23.48
CA ALA A 234 10.13 1.51 24.54
C ALA A 234 9.15 1.84 25.68
N LYS A 235 7.84 1.87 25.39
CA LYS A 235 6.77 2.04 26.38
C LYS A 235 6.29 0.71 27.00
N GLY A 236 6.91 -0.41 26.65
CA GLY A 236 6.51 -1.75 27.11
C GLY A 236 5.13 -2.18 26.63
N LYS A 237 4.65 -1.65 25.49
CA LYS A 237 3.33 -1.92 24.94
C LYS A 237 3.30 -3.13 23.99
N SER A 238 4.39 -3.44 23.32
CA SER A 238 4.53 -4.61 22.46
C SER A 238 5.56 -5.59 23.03
N ASP A 239 5.37 -6.88 22.73
CA ASP A 239 6.27 -7.95 23.16
C ASP A 239 7.48 -8.10 22.23
N PHE A 240 7.34 -7.69 20.97
CA PHE A 240 8.41 -7.66 19.96
C PHE A 240 8.06 -6.71 18.83
N VAL A 241 9.06 -6.34 18.04
CA VAL A 241 8.91 -5.47 16.85
C VAL A 241 9.58 -6.12 15.65
N VAL A 242 8.92 -6.06 14.50
CA VAL A 242 9.48 -6.31 13.18
C VAL A 242 9.43 -4.99 12.42
N SER A 243 10.58 -4.46 12.08
CA SER A 243 10.68 -3.19 11.33
C SER A 243 11.06 -3.47 9.89
N LEU A 244 10.22 -3.02 8.96
CA LEU A 244 10.45 -3.07 7.53
C LEU A 244 10.85 -1.68 7.06
N ALA A 245 12.11 -1.49 6.72
CA ALA A 245 12.66 -0.20 6.29
C ALA A 245 12.39 0.99 7.26
N GLY A 246 12.18 0.70 8.55
CA GLY A 246 11.98 1.74 9.55
C GLY A 246 13.31 2.43 9.89
N PRO A 247 13.37 3.78 9.84
CA PRO A 247 14.58 4.50 10.22
C PRO A 247 14.96 4.25 11.68
N VAL A 248 16.24 4.01 11.93
CA VAL A 248 16.81 3.85 13.29
C VAL A 248 17.61 5.06 13.74
N LEU A 249 17.77 6.04 12.85
CA LEU A 249 18.41 7.31 13.11
C LEU A 249 17.37 8.40 13.38
N ARG A 250 17.81 9.51 13.97
CA ARG A 250 16.96 10.70 14.14
C ARG A 250 16.51 11.22 12.78
N GLY A 251 15.28 11.75 12.68
CA GLY A 251 14.71 12.23 11.41
C GLY A 251 15.56 13.31 10.73
N ASP A 252 16.22 14.18 11.51
CA ASP A 252 17.15 15.20 11.02
C ASP A 252 18.48 14.64 10.46
N SER A 253 18.72 13.34 10.63
CA SER A 253 19.90 12.63 10.09
C SER A 253 19.56 11.71 8.92
N VAL A 254 18.28 11.65 8.51
CA VAL A 254 17.77 10.79 7.43
C VAL A 254 17.47 11.59 6.16
N LEU A 255 17.31 12.91 6.27
CA LEU A 255 17.01 13.86 5.18
C LEU A 255 18.26 14.48 4.58
#